data_6f971f1ac816b837f93584aeb0afc5b3
#
_entry.id   6f971f1ac816b837f93584aeb0afc5b3
#
_cell.length_a   1.000
_cell.length_b   1.000
_cell.length_c   1.000
_cell.angle_alpha   90.00
_cell.angle_beta   90.00
_cell.angle_gamma   90.00
#
_symmetry.space_group_name_H-M   'P 1'
#
loop_
_entity.id
_entity.type
_entity.pdbx_description
1 polymer ?
#
loop_
_entity_poly.entity_id
_entity_poly.type
_entity_poly.pdbx_seq_one_letter_code
_entity_poly.pdbx_strand_id
1 'polypeptide(L)'
;MTTILQINSAARSQGANSTLLVNELTAKLQQSNPGAQVVVRNLQAEPLPHLDDAVLGAFFTPADQRTPEQVAIAARSEALIAELQAADIVVIGAPMYNFGISSQLKTYFDFIARAGITFQYTANGPEGLVKGKKVYVVSARGGKYLGTPNDSQTPYLKAFL
;
A
#
# COMPACT_ATOMS: atom_id res chain seq x y z
N MET A 1 13.33 -17.23 -4.56
CA MET A 1 13.89 -16.39 -3.46
C MET A 1 12.74 -15.54 -2.95
N THR A 2 12.47 -15.56 -1.64
CA THR A 2 11.34 -14.81 -1.06
C THR A 2 11.62 -13.31 -1.06
N THR A 3 10.65 -12.51 -1.50
CA THR A 3 10.71 -11.05 -1.44
C THR A 3 9.68 -10.53 -0.43
N ILE A 4 10.13 -9.70 0.50
CA ILE A 4 9.30 -9.05 1.51
C ILE A 4 9.20 -7.56 1.16
N LEU A 5 8.01 -7.07 0.88
CA LEU A 5 7.74 -5.64 0.72
C LEU A 5 7.26 -5.06 2.05
N GLN A 6 8.06 -4.16 2.61
CA GLN A 6 7.72 -3.41 3.81
C GLN A 6 7.22 -2.02 3.43
N ILE A 7 6.01 -1.66 3.84
CA ILE A 7 5.39 -0.36 3.56
C ILE A 7 5.24 0.40 4.87
N ASN A 8 5.96 1.53 4.99
CA ASN A 8 5.89 2.44 6.12
C ASN A 8 5.00 3.63 5.76
N SER A 9 3.91 3.82 6.50
CA SER A 9 2.93 4.87 6.20
C SER A 9 2.71 5.88 7.35
N ALA A 10 3.60 5.88 8.34
CA ALA A 10 3.53 6.87 9.40
C ALA A 10 3.81 8.28 8.87
N ALA A 11 3.07 9.27 9.36
CA ALA A 11 3.31 10.68 9.03
C ALA A 11 4.61 11.22 9.65
N ARG A 12 5.10 10.58 10.71
CA ARG A 12 6.35 10.94 11.39
C ARG A 12 7.54 10.31 10.67
N SER A 13 8.57 11.10 10.44
CA SER A 13 9.83 10.61 9.84
C SER A 13 10.64 9.70 10.77
N GLN A 14 10.49 9.88 12.09
CA GLN A 14 11.23 9.13 13.10
C GLN A 14 10.33 8.76 14.29
N GLY A 15 10.66 7.64 14.95
CA GLY A 15 10.07 7.23 16.22
C GLY A 15 8.58 6.85 16.15
N ALA A 16 8.07 6.53 14.98
CA ALA A 16 6.70 6.05 14.85
C ALA A 16 6.59 4.58 15.33
N ASN A 17 5.67 4.32 16.26
CA ASN A 17 5.46 2.98 16.81
C ASN A 17 5.13 1.93 15.75
N SER A 18 4.32 2.27 14.75
CA SER A 18 4.00 1.38 13.64
C SER A 18 5.24 1.00 12.83
N THR A 19 6.15 1.95 12.57
CA THR A 19 7.40 1.70 11.86
C THR A 19 8.34 0.79 12.67
N LEU A 20 8.46 1.01 13.98
CA LEU A 20 9.26 0.17 14.86
C LEU A 20 8.76 -1.28 14.86
N LEU A 21 7.45 -1.47 15.01
CA LEU A 21 6.83 -2.80 15.01
C LEU A 21 6.96 -3.50 13.64
N VAL A 22 6.82 -2.78 12.55
CA VAL A 22 7.00 -3.31 11.19
C VAL A 22 8.44 -3.74 10.98
N ASN A 23 9.41 -2.94 11.41
CA ASN A 23 10.83 -3.30 11.32
C ASN A 23 11.12 -4.61 12.08
N GLU A 24 10.56 -4.74 13.29
CA GLU A 24 10.74 -5.97 14.10
C GLU A 24 10.09 -7.19 13.43
N LEU A 25 8.85 -7.04 12.92
CA LEU A 25 8.17 -8.12 12.22
C LEU A 25 8.91 -8.53 10.96
N THR A 26 9.35 -7.56 10.16
CA THR A 26 10.12 -7.81 8.93
C THR A 26 11.41 -8.55 9.21
N ALA A 27 12.14 -8.16 10.28
CA ALA A 27 13.35 -8.86 10.70
C ALA A 27 13.07 -10.33 11.10
N LYS A 28 11.99 -10.59 11.84
CA LYS A 28 11.57 -11.96 12.19
C LYS A 28 11.17 -12.78 10.95
N LEU A 29 10.46 -12.18 10.03
CA LEU A 29 10.09 -12.84 8.76
C LEU A 29 11.32 -13.16 7.92
N GLN A 30 12.31 -12.27 7.87
CA GLN A 30 13.56 -12.50 7.16
C GLN A 30 14.37 -13.64 7.79
N GLN A 31 14.42 -13.72 9.13
CA GLN A 31 15.06 -14.84 9.84
C GLN A 31 14.37 -16.18 9.55
N SER A 32 13.04 -16.16 9.42
CA SER A 32 12.26 -17.37 9.09
C SER A 32 12.29 -17.75 7.60
N ASN A 33 12.82 -16.88 6.75
CA ASN A 33 12.97 -17.10 5.32
C ASN A 33 14.42 -16.78 4.90
N PRO A 34 15.38 -17.69 5.14
CA PRO A 34 16.78 -17.44 4.82
C PRO A 34 16.98 -17.05 3.36
N GLY A 35 17.73 -15.97 3.11
CA GLY A 35 17.94 -15.42 1.78
C GLY A 35 16.83 -14.50 1.28
N ALA A 36 15.78 -14.24 2.07
CA ALA A 36 14.73 -13.29 1.69
C ALA A 36 15.29 -11.87 1.48
N GLN A 37 14.89 -11.25 0.37
CA GLN A 37 15.15 -9.86 0.09
C GLN A 37 14.06 -8.97 0.72
N VAL A 38 14.47 -7.83 1.28
CA VAL A 38 13.55 -6.84 1.84
C VAL A 38 13.59 -5.58 0.99
N VAL A 39 12.44 -5.19 0.47
CA VAL A 39 12.23 -3.91 -0.20
C VAL A 39 11.44 -3.02 0.75
N VAL A 40 11.94 -1.82 1.04
CA VAL A 40 11.28 -0.88 1.95
C VAL A 40 10.72 0.29 1.15
N ARG A 41 9.40 0.49 1.24
CA ARG A 41 8.69 1.64 0.70
C ARG A 41 8.30 2.57 1.86
N ASN A 42 8.96 3.71 1.95
CA ASN A 42 8.67 4.74 2.94
C ASN A 42 7.85 5.87 2.32
N LEU A 43 6.54 5.87 2.58
CA LEU A 43 5.61 6.80 1.96
C LEU A 43 5.73 8.24 2.49
N GLN A 44 6.35 8.43 3.65
CA GLN A 44 6.66 9.76 4.17
C GLN A 44 7.88 10.38 3.47
N ALA A 45 8.90 9.58 3.18
CA ALA A 45 10.11 10.03 2.50
C ALA A 45 9.90 10.23 0.99
N GLU A 46 9.00 9.43 0.41
CA GLU A 46 8.67 9.46 -1.03
C GLU A 46 7.16 9.70 -1.21
N PRO A 47 6.65 10.90 -0.90
CA PRO A 47 5.22 11.18 -0.94
C PRO A 47 4.65 11.07 -2.35
N LEU A 48 3.45 10.53 -2.44
CA LEU A 48 2.67 10.48 -3.67
C LEU A 48 1.69 11.66 -3.71
N PRO A 49 1.38 12.20 -4.90
CA PRO A 49 0.33 13.21 -5.01
C PRO A 49 -1.04 12.61 -4.68
N HIS A 50 -1.96 13.47 -4.26
CA HIS A 50 -3.35 13.08 -4.10
C HIS A 50 -3.98 12.73 -5.45
N LEU A 51 -5.02 11.90 -5.40
CA LEU A 51 -5.81 11.58 -6.57
C LEU A 51 -6.58 12.83 -7.03
N ASP A 52 -6.24 13.33 -8.20
CA ASP A 52 -6.82 14.50 -8.85
C ASP A 52 -7.07 14.23 -10.35
N ASP A 53 -7.55 15.23 -11.07
CA ASP A 53 -7.83 15.11 -12.51
C ASP A 53 -6.58 14.74 -13.33
N ALA A 54 -5.41 15.21 -12.95
CA ALA A 54 -4.16 14.90 -13.64
C ALA A 54 -3.77 13.43 -13.45
N VAL A 55 -3.88 12.92 -12.22
CA VAL A 55 -3.60 11.51 -11.89
C VAL A 55 -4.63 10.60 -12.55
N LEU A 56 -5.92 10.92 -12.44
CA LEU A 56 -6.99 10.17 -13.11
C LEU A 56 -6.81 10.17 -14.62
N GLY A 57 -6.49 11.32 -15.21
CA GLY A 57 -6.20 11.44 -16.64
C GLY A 57 -5.04 10.53 -17.06
N ALA A 58 -3.96 10.48 -16.29
CA ALA A 58 -2.82 9.60 -16.56
C ALA A 58 -3.19 8.11 -16.49
N PHE A 59 -4.11 7.74 -15.57
CA PHE A 59 -4.51 6.35 -15.40
C PHE A 59 -5.51 5.86 -16.45
N PHE A 60 -6.39 6.74 -16.94
CA PHE A 60 -7.41 6.38 -17.92
C PHE A 60 -6.98 6.60 -19.38
N THR A 61 -5.95 7.42 -19.63
CA THR A 61 -5.44 7.62 -21.00
C THR A 61 -4.65 6.39 -21.46
N PRO A 62 -4.96 5.84 -22.66
CA PRO A 62 -4.15 4.77 -23.26
C PRO A 62 -2.67 5.16 -23.36
N ALA A 63 -1.77 4.18 -23.18
CA ALA A 63 -0.35 4.46 -23.06
C ALA A 63 0.26 5.20 -24.27
N ASP A 64 -0.23 4.90 -25.47
CA ASP A 64 0.19 5.51 -26.74
C ASP A 64 -0.33 6.95 -26.95
N GLN A 65 -1.26 7.41 -26.10
CA GLN A 65 -1.90 8.72 -26.19
C GLN A 65 -1.53 9.64 -25.01
N ARG A 66 -0.70 9.17 -24.08
CA ARG A 66 -0.32 9.94 -22.88
C ARG A 66 0.61 11.09 -23.22
N THR A 67 0.36 12.24 -22.57
CA THR A 67 1.35 13.34 -22.55
C THR A 67 2.58 12.93 -21.74
N PRO A 68 3.73 13.64 -21.88
CA PRO A 68 4.92 13.37 -21.07
C PRO A 68 4.65 13.39 -19.56
N GLU A 69 3.80 14.28 -19.07
CA GLU A 69 3.40 14.38 -17.66
C GLU A 69 2.58 13.15 -17.24
N GLN A 70 1.65 12.72 -18.08
CA GLN A 70 0.86 11.51 -17.83
C GLN A 70 1.71 10.24 -17.84
N VAL A 71 2.72 10.17 -18.71
CA VAL A 71 3.70 9.08 -18.72
C VAL A 71 4.45 9.02 -17.39
N ALA A 72 4.92 10.16 -16.87
CA ALA A 72 5.64 10.21 -15.59
C ALA A 72 4.77 9.77 -14.40
N ILE A 73 3.50 10.21 -14.36
CA ILE A 73 2.54 9.80 -13.31
C ILE A 73 2.25 8.30 -13.40
N ALA A 74 1.95 7.80 -14.59
CA ALA A 74 1.65 6.39 -14.81
C ALA A 74 2.85 5.50 -14.46
N ALA A 75 4.07 5.90 -14.81
CA ALA A 75 5.30 5.17 -14.48
C ALA A 75 5.50 5.02 -12.96
N ARG A 76 5.15 6.03 -12.16
CA ARG A 76 5.17 5.92 -10.69
C ARG A 76 4.21 4.83 -10.19
N SER A 77 2.97 4.83 -10.69
CA SER A 77 1.99 3.79 -10.36
C SER A 77 2.48 2.40 -10.77
N GLU A 78 2.98 2.27 -11.98
CA GLU A 78 3.48 1.00 -12.54
C GLU A 78 4.67 0.46 -11.72
N ALA A 79 5.59 1.32 -11.27
CA ALA A 79 6.70 0.92 -10.41
C ALA A 79 6.21 0.37 -9.04
N LEU A 80 5.25 1.04 -8.41
CA LEU A 80 4.66 0.59 -7.14
C LEU A 80 3.91 -0.75 -7.30
N ILE A 81 3.21 -0.92 -8.42
CA ILE A 81 2.51 -2.17 -8.73
C ILE A 81 3.52 -3.30 -8.98
N ALA A 82 4.61 -3.03 -9.69
CA ALA A 82 5.67 -4.01 -9.93
C ALA A 82 6.32 -4.49 -8.62
N GLU A 83 6.61 -3.57 -7.68
CA GLU A 83 7.09 -3.95 -6.34
C GLU A 83 6.08 -4.84 -5.60
N LEU A 84 4.81 -4.49 -5.64
CA LEU A 84 3.75 -5.27 -5.01
C LEU A 84 3.62 -6.66 -5.66
N GLN A 85 3.67 -6.73 -6.99
CA GLN A 85 3.58 -8.00 -7.73
C GLN A 85 4.79 -8.91 -7.48
N ALA A 86 5.99 -8.35 -7.34
CA ALA A 86 7.22 -9.09 -7.06
C ALA A 86 7.30 -9.62 -5.62
N ALA A 87 6.55 -9.06 -4.68
CA ALA A 87 6.57 -9.48 -3.29
C ALA A 87 5.80 -10.78 -3.07
N ASP A 88 6.34 -11.68 -2.25
CA ASP A 88 5.63 -12.86 -1.72
C ASP A 88 4.93 -12.51 -0.40
N ILE A 89 5.57 -11.65 0.38
CA ILE A 89 5.07 -11.19 1.68
C ILE A 89 5.01 -9.65 1.66
N VAL A 90 3.90 -9.11 2.13
CA VAL A 90 3.72 -7.66 2.27
C VAL A 90 3.48 -7.33 3.75
N VAL A 91 4.26 -6.40 4.28
CA VAL A 91 4.12 -5.92 5.68
C VAL A 91 3.77 -4.44 5.64
N ILE A 92 2.57 -4.09 6.08
CA ILE A 92 2.06 -2.73 6.03
C ILE A 92 1.99 -2.14 7.44
N GLY A 93 2.76 -1.10 7.70
CA GLY A 93 2.58 -0.27 8.90
C GLY A 93 1.42 0.68 8.68
N ALA A 94 0.35 0.51 9.45
CA ALA A 94 -0.88 1.29 9.33
C ALA A 94 -1.25 1.95 10.65
N PRO A 95 -0.59 3.06 11.04
CA PRO A 95 -0.99 3.81 12.21
C PRO A 95 -2.39 4.42 12.01
N MET A 96 -3.16 4.52 13.10
CA MET A 96 -4.46 5.17 13.08
C MET A 96 -4.28 6.67 13.29
N TYR A 97 -4.78 7.45 12.33
CA TYR A 97 -4.96 8.91 12.45
C TYR A 97 -6.44 9.24 12.24
N ASN A 98 -7.03 9.94 13.19
CA ASN A 98 -8.43 10.37 13.11
C ASN A 98 -9.39 9.21 12.72
N PHE A 99 -9.23 8.07 13.41
CA PHE A 99 -10.00 6.81 13.21
C PHE A 99 -9.77 6.06 11.90
N GLY A 100 -8.89 6.51 11.03
CA GLY A 100 -8.59 5.92 9.73
C GLY A 100 -7.11 5.65 9.51
N ILE A 101 -6.78 5.26 8.28
CA ILE A 101 -5.40 5.15 7.80
C ILE A 101 -4.78 6.53 7.58
N SER A 102 -3.45 6.60 7.44
CA SER A 102 -2.77 7.84 7.05
C SER A 102 -3.14 8.26 5.62
N SER A 103 -3.05 9.56 5.33
CA SER A 103 -3.23 10.07 3.97
C SER A 103 -2.18 9.48 3.01
N GLN A 104 -0.97 9.24 3.50
CA GLN A 104 0.10 8.61 2.71
C GLN A 104 -0.27 7.18 2.29
N LEU A 105 -0.87 6.38 3.18
CA LEU A 105 -1.31 5.03 2.83
C LEU A 105 -2.51 5.08 1.87
N LYS A 106 -3.40 6.04 2.05
CA LYS A 106 -4.53 6.24 1.12
C LYS A 106 -4.03 6.58 -0.28
N THR A 107 -3.08 7.51 -0.43
CA THR A 107 -2.52 7.85 -1.75
C THR A 107 -1.77 6.67 -2.37
N TYR A 108 -1.07 5.87 -1.58
CA TYR A 108 -0.44 4.63 -2.06
C TYR A 108 -1.48 3.67 -2.63
N PHE A 109 -2.57 3.42 -1.90
CA PHE A 109 -3.65 2.57 -2.36
C PHE A 109 -4.31 3.09 -3.64
N ASP A 110 -4.50 4.41 -3.75
CA ASP A 110 -5.04 5.03 -4.97
C ASP A 110 -4.10 4.84 -6.17
N PHE A 111 -2.78 4.83 -5.95
CA PHE A 111 -1.79 4.63 -7.01
C PHE A 111 -1.65 3.18 -7.46
N ILE A 112 -1.91 2.20 -6.61
CA ILE A 112 -1.85 0.78 -6.97
C ILE A 112 -3.20 0.20 -7.40
N ALA A 113 -4.32 0.86 -7.11
CA ALA A 113 -5.65 0.43 -7.53
C ALA A 113 -5.91 0.81 -8.99
N ARG A 114 -5.49 -0.04 -9.92
CA ARG A 114 -5.59 0.17 -11.36
C ARG A 114 -6.51 -0.88 -11.99
N ALA A 115 -7.62 -0.42 -12.55
CA ALA A 115 -8.57 -1.29 -13.25
C ALA A 115 -7.90 -2.00 -14.43
N GLY A 116 -8.10 -3.31 -14.55
CA GLY A 116 -7.48 -4.16 -15.55
C GLY A 116 -6.03 -4.56 -15.25
N ILE A 117 -5.43 -4.06 -14.17
CA ILE A 117 -4.05 -4.37 -13.75
C ILE A 117 -4.01 -5.04 -12.39
N THR A 118 -4.55 -4.39 -11.35
CA THR A 118 -4.56 -4.91 -9.97
C THR A 118 -5.95 -5.33 -9.50
N PHE A 119 -6.98 -4.89 -10.17
CA PHE A 119 -8.36 -5.35 -9.95
C PHE A 119 -9.17 -5.27 -11.24
N GLN A 120 -10.32 -5.92 -11.27
CA GLN A 120 -11.30 -5.83 -12.35
C GLN A 120 -12.71 -5.80 -11.81
N TYR A 121 -13.64 -5.25 -12.60
CA TYR A 121 -15.06 -5.34 -12.30
C TYR A 121 -15.65 -6.62 -12.89
N THR A 122 -16.43 -7.34 -12.07
CA THR A 122 -17.15 -8.54 -12.48
C THR A 122 -18.65 -8.36 -12.24
N ALA A 123 -19.46 -9.29 -12.70
CA ALA A 123 -20.89 -9.31 -12.41
C ALA A 123 -21.20 -9.39 -10.89
N ASN A 124 -20.26 -9.90 -10.10
CA ASN A 124 -20.38 -10.05 -8.65
C ASN A 124 -19.67 -8.92 -7.85
N GLY A 125 -19.23 -7.86 -8.53
CA GLY A 125 -18.49 -6.75 -7.93
C GLY A 125 -17.00 -6.74 -8.32
N PRO A 126 -16.18 -5.90 -7.64
CA PRO A 126 -14.75 -5.83 -7.91
C PRO A 126 -14.03 -7.11 -7.44
N GLU A 127 -13.07 -7.55 -8.24
CA GLU A 127 -12.20 -8.68 -7.93
C GLU A 127 -10.72 -8.26 -8.01
N GLY A 128 -9.93 -8.57 -6.96
CA GLY A 128 -8.50 -8.33 -6.95
C GLY A 128 -7.75 -9.29 -7.88
N LEU A 129 -6.79 -8.77 -8.64
CA LEU A 129 -5.93 -9.54 -9.55
C LEU A 129 -4.55 -9.85 -8.95
N VAL A 130 -4.15 -9.16 -7.88
CA VAL A 130 -2.90 -9.43 -7.14
C VAL A 130 -3.17 -10.54 -6.14
N LYS A 131 -2.78 -11.77 -6.50
CA LYS A 131 -3.09 -12.98 -5.73
C LYS A 131 -1.83 -13.66 -5.19
N GLY A 132 -2.01 -14.60 -4.23
CA GLY A 132 -0.93 -15.43 -3.71
C GLY A 132 0.03 -14.72 -2.75
N LYS A 133 -0.36 -13.59 -2.20
CA LYS A 133 0.45 -12.80 -1.27
C LYS A 133 0.05 -13.06 0.18
N LYS A 134 1.04 -13.09 1.07
CA LYS A 134 0.80 -13.08 2.51
C LYS A 134 0.93 -11.64 3.02
N VAL A 135 -0.17 -11.06 3.50
CA VAL A 135 -0.22 -9.68 3.94
C VAL A 135 -0.33 -9.60 5.46
N TYR A 136 0.56 -8.83 6.06
CA TYR A 136 0.52 -8.47 7.48
C TYR A 136 0.25 -6.98 7.61
N VAL A 137 -0.76 -6.62 8.39
CA VAL A 137 -1.05 -5.22 8.73
C VAL A 137 -0.73 -4.99 10.19
N VAL A 138 0.17 -4.05 10.46
CA VAL A 138 0.61 -3.67 11.80
C VAL A 138 0.01 -2.31 12.14
N SER A 139 -1.01 -2.29 12.98
CA SER A 139 -1.67 -1.06 13.43
C SER A 139 -1.07 -0.56 14.73
N ALA A 140 -0.85 0.76 14.81
CA ALA A 140 -0.54 1.47 16.06
C ALA A 140 -1.65 2.50 16.31
N ARG A 141 -2.22 2.49 17.51
CA ARG A 141 -3.43 3.26 17.87
C ARG A 141 -3.28 3.85 19.26
N GLY A 142 -3.88 5.03 19.47
CA GLY A 142 -3.91 5.68 20.78
C GLY A 142 -4.91 5.09 21.77
N GLY A 143 -5.69 4.06 21.38
CA GLY A 143 -6.67 3.41 22.22
C GLY A 143 -7.13 2.05 21.68
N LYS A 144 -8.03 1.41 22.40
CA LYS A 144 -8.60 0.11 22.01
C LYS A 144 -9.85 0.32 21.15
N TYR A 145 -9.67 0.40 19.85
CA TYR A 145 -10.75 0.67 18.89
C TYR A 145 -11.23 -0.56 18.15
N LEU A 146 -10.44 -1.64 18.10
CA LEU A 146 -10.77 -2.83 17.33
C LEU A 146 -12.14 -3.40 17.73
N GLY A 147 -13.03 -3.53 16.75
CA GLY A 147 -14.40 -4.04 16.96
C GLY A 147 -15.37 -3.02 17.54
N THR A 148 -14.98 -1.76 17.71
CA THR A 148 -15.87 -0.69 18.15
C THR A 148 -16.41 0.12 16.95
N PRO A 149 -17.51 0.91 17.13
CA PRO A 149 -18.00 1.80 16.08
C PRO A 149 -17.01 2.86 15.61
N ASN A 150 -15.97 3.14 16.39
CA ASN A 150 -14.92 4.10 16.06
C ASN A 150 -13.76 3.48 15.27
N ASP A 151 -13.79 2.16 15.00
CA ASP A 151 -12.80 1.51 14.13
C ASP A 151 -13.23 1.53 12.67
N SER A 152 -13.02 2.62 11.98
CA SER A 152 -13.19 2.69 10.52
C SER A 152 -11.96 2.19 9.75
N GLN A 153 -10.82 2.01 10.41
CA GLN A 153 -9.58 1.57 9.79
C GLN A 153 -9.61 0.10 9.39
N THR A 154 -9.99 -0.80 10.31
CA THR A 154 -9.98 -2.25 10.03
C THR A 154 -10.98 -2.64 8.93
N PRO A 155 -12.24 -2.17 8.93
CA PRO A 155 -13.17 -2.45 7.83
C PRO A 155 -12.67 -1.94 6.48
N TYR A 156 -12.08 -0.74 6.44
CA TYR A 156 -11.51 -0.18 5.22
C TYR A 156 -10.37 -1.07 4.68
N LEU A 157 -9.42 -1.44 5.53
CA LEU A 157 -8.29 -2.29 5.14
C LEU A 157 -8.76 -3.66 4.63
N LYS A 158 -9.76 -4.27 5.30
CA LYS A 158 -10.36 -5.54 4.86
C LYS A 158 -11.09 -5.44 3.53
N ALA A 159 -11.68 -4.28 3.24
CA ALA A 159 -12.37 -4.05 1.97
C ALA A 159 -11.40 -3.82 0.82
N PHE A 160 -10.23 -3.24 1.10
CA PHE A 160 -9.23 -2.92 0.08
C PHE A 160 -8.31 -4.10 -0.22
N LEU A 161 -7.84 -4.84 0.80
CA LEU A 161 -6.88 -5.94 0.70
C LEU A 161 -7.56 -7.28 0.42
#